data_2285497384d75fe59b325aa43aa6fb98
#
_entry.id   2285497384d75fe59b325aa43aa6fb98
#
_cell.length_a   1.000
_cell.length_b   1.000
_cell.length_c   1.000
_cell.angle_alpha   90.00
_cell.angle_beta   90.00
_cell.angle_gamma   90.00
#
_symmetry.space_group_name_H-M   'P 1'
#
loop_
_entity.id
_entity.type
_entity.pdbx_description
1 polymer ?
#
loop_
_entity_poly.entity_id
_entity_poly.type
_entity_poly.pdbx_seq_one_letter_code
_entity_poly.pdbx_strand_id
1 'polypeptide(L)'
;MSLYTTIHLHNVAAGRAEDYARWFDGAHQQDLARLRGFRSADRYEVTPQQIMPDIPQPWRFLSVYEFDYAAPEIDLPALAPLLAQARDAGLIDDSDESERIHSYAMYSDWVASPNHRADQPFSGVSIILANFVAGREAEYHHWYDTVHGPEVTRVPGKVAMKRGRLSPLQVEPRRYCPGSDLVFCAQQTDDLLFTVKDFSARARGVSPSGVAFQPRSSAGSFARTVHYFARASGTRFWPGGIAYDGDLSVYPADFARPAG
;
A
#
# COMPACT_ATOMS: atom_id res chain seq x y z
N MET A 1 -0.95 -15.98 15.57
CA MET A 1 -1.03 -15.69 14.13
C MET A 1 -0.45 -14.33 13.88
N SER A 2 0.36 -14.19 12.85
CA SER A 2 1.06 -12.95 12.53
C SER A 2 0.68 -12.49 11.13
N LEU A 3 0.09 -11.30 11.04
CA LEU A 3 -0.31 -10.72 9.77
C LEU A 3 0.92 -10.23 9.01
N TYR A 4 1.06 -10.69 7.79
CA TYR A 4 2.12 -10.32 6.86
C TYR A 4 1.56 -9.71 5.58
N THR A 5 2.25 -8.71 5.07
CA THR A 5 2.04 -8.19 3.73
C THR A 5 3.35 -8.27 2.97
N THR A 6 3.36 -8.99 1.88
CA THR A 6 4.49 -8.97 0.93
C THR A 6 4.11 -8.09 -0.24
N ILE A 7 4.94 -7.09 -0.53
CA ILE A 7 4.84 -6.25 -1.72
C ILE A 7 5.83 -6.72 -2.76
N HIS A 8 5.39 -6.78 -4.00
CA HIS A 8 6.21 -7.10 -5.16
C HIS A 8 6.09 -5.96 -6.17
N LEU A 9 7.11 -5.13 -6.22
CA LEU A 9 7.25 -4.02 -7.16
C LEU A 9 8.03 -4.51 -8.37
N HIS A 10 7.46 -4.42 -9.56
CA HIS A 10 8.03 -5.02 -10.76
C HIS A 10 7.57 -4.35 -12.04
N ASN A 11 8.22 -4.72 -13.13
CA ASN A 11 7.80 -4.44 -14.49
C ASN A 11 7.46 -5.76 -15.20
N VAL A 12 6.46 -5.71 -16.05
CA VAL A 12 6.09 -6.84 -16.91
C VAL A 12 6.93 -6.75 -18.18
N ALA A 13 7.36 -7.89 -18.69
CA ALA A 13 8.13 -7.96 -19.93
C ALA A 13 7.36 -7.32 -21.10
N ALA A 14 8.08 -6.69 -22.01
CA ALA A 14 7.48 -5.94 -23.12
C ALA A 14 6.49 -6.81 -23.93
N GLY A 15 5.28 -6.31 -24.11
CA GLY A 15 4.22 -7.00 -24.83
C GLY A 15 3.51 -8.13 -24.05
N ARG A 16 3.88 -8.39 -22.80
CA ARG A 16 3.34 -9.52 -22.02
C ARG A 16 2.30 -9.12 -20.95
N ALA A 17 1.80 -7.86 -20.97
CA ALA A 17 0.91 -7.37 -19.92
C ALA A 17 -0.41 -8.18 -19.79
N GLU A 18 -1.01 -8.59 -20.90
CA GLU A 18 -2.22 -9.42 -20.89
C GLU A 18 -1.95 -10.85 -20.42
N ASP A 19 -0.79 -11.42 -20.79
CA ASP A 19 -0.40 -12.75 -20.35
C ASP A 19 -0.16 -12.77 -18.85
N TYR A 20 0.54 -11.75 -18.34
CA TYR A 20 0.75 -11.56 -16.91
C TYR A 20 -0.58 -11.41 -16.16
N ALA A 21 -1.51 -10.62 -16.69
CA ALA A 21 -2.83 -10.47 -16.11
C ALA A 21 -3.59 -11.80 -16.02
N ARG A 22 -3.63 -12.56 -17.12
CA ARG A 22 -4.29 -13.88 -17.14
C ARG A 22 -3.64 -14.87 -16.17
N TRP A 23 -2.32 -14.89 -16.12
CA TRP A 23 -1.58 -15.74 -15.17
C TRP A 23 -1.90 -15.36 -13.72
N PHE A 24 -1.81 -14.07 -13.38
CA PHE A 24 -2.04 -13.58 -12.02
C PHE A 24 -3.47 -13.84 -11.56
N ASP A 25 -4.46 -13.47 -12.37
CA ASP A 25 -5.89 -13.59 -12.02
C ASP A 25 -6.40 -15.04 -12.12
N GLY A 26 -5.67 -15.93 -12.77
CA GLY A 26 -6.01 -17.33 -12.96
C GLY A 26 -5.18 -18.31 -12.11
N ALA A 27 -4.15 -18.90 -12.72
CA ALA A 27 -3.37 -19.98 -12.11
C ALA A 27 -2.68 -19.54 -10.82
N HIS A 28 -2.10 -18.34 -10.78
CA HIS A 28 -1.40 -17.84 -9.62
C HIS A 28 -2.31 -17.68 -8.39
N GLN A 29 -3.52 -17.14 -8.57
CA GLN A 29 -4.51 -17.03 -7.49
C GLN A 29 -4.90 -18.42 -6.94
N GLN A 30 -5.05 -19.42 -7.83
CA GLN A 30 -5.39 -20.77 -7.43
C GLN A 30 -4.27 -21.42 -6.62
N ASP A 31 -3.02 -21.21 -7.00
CA ASP A 31 -1.87 -21.75 -6.29
C ASP A 31 -1.67 -21.05 -4.94
N LEU A 32 -1.82 -19.72 -4.89
CA LEU A 32 -1.78 -18.95 -3.64
C LEU A 32 -2.84 -19.40 -2.63
N ALA A 33 -4.05 -19.71 -3.10
CA ALA A 33 -5.15 -20.17 -2.24
C ALA A 33 -4.86 -21.50 -1.53
N ARG A 34 -3.86 -22.26 -1.97
CA ARG A 34 -3.41 -23.51 -1.33
C ARG A 34 -2.38 -23.28 -0.23
N LEU A 35 -1.80 -22.08 -0.16
CA LEU A 35 -0.82 -21.74 0.88
C LEU A 35 -1.52 -21.51 2.23
N ARG A 36 -0.88 -21.98 3.29
CA ARG A 36 -1.39 -21.74 4.65
C ARG A 36 -1.41 -20.26 4.98
N GLY A 37 -2.50 -19.81 5.57
CA GLY A 37 -2.66 -18.43 5.99
C GLY A 37 -2.95 -17.44 4.86
N PHE A 38 -3.12 -17.88 3.62
CA PHE A 38 -3.46 -17.00 2.51
C PHE A 38 -4.77 -16.25 2.79
N ARG A 39 -4.74 -14.93 2.62
CA ARG A 39 -5.90 -14.04 2.75
C ARG A 39 -6.30 -13.46 1.41
N SER A 40 -5.32 -12.93 0.68
CA SER A 40 -5.59 -12.29 -0.61
C SER A 40 -4.32 -12.01 -1.39
N ALA A 41 -4.50 -11.88 -2.69
CA ALA A 41 -3.53 -11.26 -3.58
C ALA A 41 -4.24 -10.29 -4.54
N ASP A 42 -3.68 -9.12 -4.66
CA ASP A 42 -4.17 -8.07 -5.54
C ASP A 42 -3.02 -7.52 -6.37
N ARG A 43 -3.30 -7.13 -7.61
CA ARG A 43 -2.35 -6.40 -8.43
C ARG A 43 -2.84 -5.00 -8.77
N TYR A 44 -1.90 -4.09 -8.90
CA TYR A 44 -2.12 -2.69 -9.15
C TYR A 44 -1.16 -2.21 -10.23
N GLU A 45 -1.55 -1.15 -10.92
CA GLU A 45 -0.73 -0.47 -11.92
C GLU A 45 -0.49 0.98 -11.51
N VAL A 46 0.73 1.47 -11.72
CA VAL A 46 1.11 2.84 -11.36
C VAL A 46 0.21 3.85 -12.08
N THR A 47 -0.22 4.87 -11.36
CA THR A 47 -1.05 5.93 -11.93
C THR A 47 -0.19 7.13 -12.36
N PRO A 48 -0.63 7.91 -13.35
CA PRO A 48 0.04 9.18 -13.70
C PRO A 48 -0.10 10.23 -12.59
N GLN A 49 -1.09 10.09 -11.69
CA GLN A 49 -1.32 11.02 -10.58
C GLN A 49 -0.45 10.62 -9.40
N GLN A 50 0.65 11.32 -9.20
CA GLN A 50 1.57 11.12 -8.10
C GLN A 50 1.67 12.36 -7.22
N ILE A 51 1.84 12.17 -5.90
CA ILE A 51 2.01 13.30 -4.96
C ILE A 51 3.36 14.00 -5.15
N MET A 52 4.34 13.27 -5.62
CA MET A 52 5.69 13.73 -5.93
C MET A 52 6.00 13.39 -7.39
N PRO A 53 5.50 14.19 -8.34
CA PRO A 53 5.64 13.88 -9.77
C PRO A 53 7.10 13.89 -10.24
N ASP A 54 7.99 14.60 -9.53
CA ASP A 54 9.43 14.67 -9.87
C ASP A 54 10.21 13.42 -9.44
N ILE A 55 9.58 12.52 -8.66
CA ILE A 55 10.21 11.25 -8.26
C ILE A 55 9.97 10.22 -9.35
N PRO A 56 11.03 9.58 -9.86
CA PRO A 56 10.90 8.49 -10.82
C PRO A 56 9.99 7.39 -10.29
N GLN A 57 9.14 6.84 -11.17
CA GLN A 57 8.28 5.69 -10.90
C GLN A 57 8.89 4.47 -11.62
N PRO A 58 9.90 3.80 -11.03
CA PRO A 58 10.65 2.75 -11.72
C PRO A 58 9.83 1.49 -11.96
N TRP A 59 8.74 1.31 -11.19
CA TRP A 59 7.87 0.14 -11.28
C TRP A 59 6.51 0.52 -11.80
N ARG A 60 6.08 -0.17 -12.84
CA ARG A 60 4.73 -0.02 -13.37
C ARG A 60 3.70 -0.82 -12.60
N PHE A 61 4.10 -1.94 -12.00
CA PHE A 61 3.20 -2.87 -11.32
C PHE A 61 3.57 -3.05 -9.85
N LEU A 62 2.53 -3.22 -9.05
CA LEU A 62 2.60 -3.63 -7.65
C LEU A 62 1.67 -4.83 -7.47
N SER A 63 2.21 -5.95 -7.00
CA SER A 63 1.42 -7.05 -6.46
C SER A 63 1.53 -7.08 -4.94
N VAL A 64 0.42 -7.33 -4.28
CA VAL A 64 0.30 -7.34 -2.82
C VAL A 64 -0.26 -8.67 -2.39
N TYR A 65 0.44 -9.34 -1.51
CA TYR A 65 0.08 -10.65 -0.96
C TYR A 65 -0.12 -10.52 0.54
N GLU A 66 -1.28 -10.95 1.04
CA GLU A 66 -1.61 -10.88 2.46
C GLU A 66 -1.78 -12.28 3.03
N PHE A 67 -1.15 -12.49 4.17
CA PHE A 67 -1.15 -13.78 4.86
C PHE A 67 -1.33 -13.59 6.37
N ASP A 68 -1.95 -14.58 6.98
CA ASP A 68 -2.02 -14.74 8.44
C ASP A 68 -1.25 -15.99 8.84
N TYR A 69 0.05 -15.84 9.04
CA TYR A 69 0.95 -16.96 9.29
C TYR A 69 0.92 -17.40 10.75
N ALA A 70 0.79 -18.71 10.94
CA ALA A 70 0.98 -19.34 12.25
C ALA A 70 2.47 -19.50 12.59
N ALA A 71 3.28 -19.82 11.59
CA ALA A 71 4.73 -20.01 11.68
C ALA A 71 5.41 -19.34 10.48
N PRO A 72 5.65 -18.00 10.53
CA PRO A 72 6.16 -17.27 9.38
C PRO A 72 7.49 -17.80 8.83
N GLU A 73 8.36 -18.32 9.69
CA GLU A 73 9.65 -18.91 9.33
C GLU A 73 9.53 -20.17 8.46
N ILE A 74 8.37 -20.84 8.53
CA ILE A 74 8.05 -22.04 7.74
C ILE A 74 7.19 -21.66 6.53
N ASP A 75 6.19 -20.81 6.76
CA ASP A 75 5.12 -20.57 5.79
C ASP A 75 5.51 -19.53 4.73
N LEU A 76 6.27 -18.47 5.10
CA LEU A 76 6.66 -17.39 4.18
C LEU A 76 7.52 -17.87 3.00
N PRO A 77 8.50 -18.76 3.18
CA PRO A 77 9.30 -19.27 2.06
C PRO A 77 8.50 -20.00 0.98
N ALA A 78 7.32 -20.52 1.31
CA ALA A 78 6.45 -21.20 0.34
C ALA A 78 5.92 -20.27 -0.76
N LEU A 79 5.99 -18.96 -0.57
CA LEU A 79 5.61 -17.98 -1.59
C LEU A 79 6.68 -17.85 -2.70
N ALA A 80 7.96 -18.11 -2.40
CA ALA A 80 9.06 -17.89 -3.35
C ALA A 80 8.88 -18.65 -4.68
N PRO A 81 8.59 -19.98 -4.71
CA PRO A 81 8.42 -20.70 -5.96
C PRO A 81 7.22 -20.18 -6.77
N LEU A 82 6.18 -19.66 -6.13
CA LEU A 82 5.03 -19.10 -6.84
C LEU A 82 5.36 -17.75 -7.51
N LEU A 83 6.20 -16.95 -6.88
CA LEU A 83 6.68 -15.69 -7.50
C LEU A 83 7.67 -15.98 -8.64
N ALA A 84 8.51 -17.02 -8.50
CA ALA A 84 9.45 -17.43 -9.55
C ALA A 84 8.74 -17.85 -10.84
N GLN A 85 7.53 -18.43 -10.76
CA GLN A 85 6.77 -18.87 -11.95
C GLN A 85 6.62 -17.76 -13.01
N ALA A 86 6.40 -16.51 -12.59
CA ALA A 86 6.25 -15.39 -13.54
C ALA A 86 7.56 -15.07 -14.26
N ARG A 87 8.69 -15.16 -13.57
CA ARG A 87 10.04 -14.99 -14.15
C ARG A 87 10.36 -16.13 -15.10
N ASP A 88 10.15 -17.37 -14.67
CA ASP A 88 10.42 -18.58 -15.47
C ASP A 88 9.57 -18.60 -16.76
N ALA A 89 8.37 -18.04 -16.71
CA ALA A 89 7.49 -17.89 -17.88
C ALA A 89 7.83 -16.64 -18.73
N GLY A 90 8.85 -15.87 -18.38
CA GLY A 90 9.24 -14.65 -19.08
C GLY A 90 8.14 -13.57 -19.05
N LEU A 91 7.34 -13.52 -17.99
CA LEU A 91 6.27 -12.55 -17.82
C LEU A 91 6.76 -11.26 -17.14
N ILE A 92 7.79 -11.36 -16.32
CA ILE A 92 8.39 -10.25 -15.59
C ILE A 92 9.71 -9.87 -16.23
N ASP A 93 9.97 -8.57 -16.29
CA ASP A 93 11.29 -8.04 -16.65
C ASP A 93 12.22 -8.30 -15.44
N ASP A 94 13.15 -9.22 -15.62
CA ASP A 94 14.07 -9.71 -14.59
C ASP A 94 15.33 -8.85 -14.46
N SER A 95 15.37 -7.67 -15.08
CA SER A 95 16.48 -6.74 -14.87
C SER A 95 16.61 -6.45 -13.36
N ASP A 96 17.79 -6.65 -12.81
CA ASP A 96 18.06 -6.60 -11.37
C ASP A 96 17.65 -5.29 -10.68
N GLU A 97 17.52 -4.21 -11.45
CA GLU A 97 17.17 -2.90 -10.91
C GLU A 97 15.67 -2.67 -10.78
N SER A 98 14.83 -3.43 -11.49
CA SER A 98 13.40 -3.17 -11.59
C SER A 98 12.55 -3.94 -10.58
N GLU A 99 13.01 -5.07 -10.07
CA GLU A 99 12.19 -5.92 -9.20
C GLU A 99 12.55 -5.77 -7.72
N ARG A 100 11.52 -5.60 -6.88
CA ARG A 100 11.67 -5.56 -5.41
C ARG A 100 10.57 -6.36 -4.74
N ILE A 101 10.97 -7.33 -3.93
CA ILE A 101 10.07 -8.13 -3.10
C ILE A 101 10.43 -7.88 -1.64
N HIS A 102 9.48 -7.38 -0.87
CA HIS A 102 9.68 -7.11 0.54
C HIS A 102 8.49 -7.56 1.37
N SER A 103 8.77 -8.31 2.42
CA SER A 103 7.76 -8.79 3.37
C SER A 103 7.80 -7.98 4.65
N TYR A 104 6.63 -7.55 5.09
CA TYR A 104 6.41 -6.76 6.28
C TYR A 104 5.53 -7.51 7.27
N ALA A 105 5.96 -7.56 8.53
CA ALA A 105 5.11 -7.96 9.64
C ALA A 105 4.23 -6.76 10.00
N MET A 106 2.92 -6.93 9.94
CA MET A 106 1.98 -5.82 10.13
C MET A 106 1.72 -5.58 11.61
N TYR A 107 1.65 -4.32 12.02
CA TYR A 107 1.30 -3.93 13.40
C TYR A 107 -0.17 -4.19 13.71
N SER A 108 -1.03 -4.03 12.69
CA SER A 108 -2.46 -4.25 12.77
C SER A 108 -3.01 -4.64 11.40
N ASP A 109 -4.25 -5.10 11.36
CA ASP A 109 -5.01 -5.13 10.13
C ASP A 109 -5.37 -3.69 9.69
N TRP A 110 -6.13 -3.55 8.62
CA TRP A 110 -6.57 -2.26 8.15
C TRP A 110 -7.35 -1.51 9.24
N VAL A 111 -7.03 -0.23 9.40
CA VAL A 111 -7.81 0.73 10.17
C VAL A 111 -8.61 1.56 9.18
N ALA A 112 -9.92 1.36 9.18
CA ALA A 112 -10.82 2.04 8.25
C ALA A 112 -11.23 3.40 8.78
N SER A 113 -11.40 4.37 7.88
CA SER A 113 -12.11 5.60 8.18
C SER A 113 -13.64 5.39 8.12
N PRO A 114 -14.44 6.27 8.73
CA PRO A 114 -15.89 6.23 8.58
C PRO A 114 -16.39 6.37 7.15
N ASN A 115 -15.58 6.88 6.24
CA ASN A 115 -15.90 7.01 4.81
C ASN A 115 -15.70 5.71 4.03
N HIS A 116 -15.18 4.67 4.65
CA HIS A 116 -15.00 3.36 4.02
C HIS A 116 -16.36 2.73 3.73
N ARG A 117 -16.53 2.26 2.50
CA ARG A 117 -17.71 1.53 2.05
C ARG A 117 -17.36 0.06 1.90
N ALA A 118 -17.89 -0.77 2.78
CA ALA A 118 -17.58 -2.21 2.82
C ALA A 118 -18.07 -2.99 1.59
N ASP A 119 -19.06 -2.45 0.89
CA ASP A 119 -19.64 -3.02 -0.32
C ASP A 119 -18.88 -2.66 -1.61
N GLN A 120 -17.82 -1.84 -1.49
CA GLN A 120 -17.04 -1.40 -2.64
C GLN A 120 -15.58 -1.85 -2.54
N PRO A 121 -14.98 -2.32 -3.64
CA PRO A 121 -13.56 -2.63 -3.68
C PRO A 121 -12.72 -1.35 -3.54
N PHE A 122 -11.49 -1.50 -3.10
CA PHE A 122 -10.53 -0.42 -3.23
C PHE A 122 -10.27 -0.11 -4.71
N SER A 123 -10.35 1.16 -5.07
CA SER A 123 -10.03 1.63 -6.43
C SER A 123 -8.52 1.72 -6.66
N GLY A 124 -7.74 1.80 -5.59
CA GLY A 124 -6.30 1.89 -5.63
C GLY A 124 -5.68 1.90 -4.25
N VAL A 125 -4.37 2.00 -4.25
CA VAL A 125 -3.56 2.06 -3.03
C VAL A 125 -2.43 3.06 -3.22
N SER A 126 -1.92 3.60 -2.12
CA SER A 126 -0.61 4.23 -2.09
C SER A 126 0.27 3.53 -1.08
N ILE A 127 1.53 3.32 -1.44
CA ILE A 127 2.55 2.79 -0.55
C ILE A 127 3.55 3.88 -0.22
N ILE A 128 3.95 3.93 1.03
CA ILE A 128 5.01 4.80 1.53
C ILE A 128 6.02 3.93 2.25
N LEU A 129 7.26 3.94 1.77
CA LEU A 129 8.37 3.32 2.46
C LEU A 129 9.05 4.39 3.32
N ALA A 130 9.04 4.19 4.62
CA ALA A 130 9.49 5.16 5.59
C ALA A 130 10.53 4.55 6.54
N ASN A 131 11.22 5.43 7.25
CA ASN A 131 12.13 5.06 8.33
C ASN A 131 11.80 5.93 9.55
N PHE A 132 12.19 5.48 10.71
CA PHE A 132 12.19 6.28 11.93
C PHE A 132 13.63 6.57 12.37
N VAL A 133 13.79 7.65 13.11
CA VAL A 133 15.08 8.02 13.71
C VAL A 133 15.39 7.01 14.80
N ALA A 134 16.61 6.49 14.80
CA ALA A 134 17.05 5.52 15.79
C ALA A 134 16.82 6.03 17.24
N GLY A 135 16.21 5.21 18.07
CA GLY A 135 15.84 5.53 19.45
C GLY A 135 14.55 6.35 19.61
N ARG A 136 13.90 6.76 18.52
CA ARG A 136 12.62 7.50 18.53
C ARG A 136 11.46 6.73 17.89
N GLU A 137 11.58 5.42 17.84
CA GLU A 137 10.59 4.52 17.24
C GLU A 137 9.20 4.68 17.88
N ALA A 138 9.15 4.69 19.22
CA ALA A 138 7.88 4.83 19.94
C ALA A 138 7.18 6.17 19.64
N GLU A 139 7.93 7.27 19.52
CA GLU A 139 7.38 8.58 19.17
C GLU A 139 6.85 8.58 17.73
N TYR A 140 7.56 7.97 16.80
CA TYR A 140 7.14 7.83 15.42
C TYR A 140 5.82 7.04 15.30
N HIS A 141 5.71 5.90 15.99
CA HIS A 141 4.49 5.10 15.98
C HIS A 141 3.33 5.83 16.64
N HIS A 142 3.56 6.46 17.80
CA HIS A 142 2.53 7.26 18.46
C HIS A 142 1.99 8.36 17.56
N TRP A 143 2.87 9.11 16.89
CA TRP A 143 2.45 10.16 15.95
C TRP A 143 1.62 9.60 14.80
N TYR A 144 2.04 8.47 14.21
CA TYR A 144 1.27 7.85 13.14
C TYR A 144 -0.10 7.37 13.59
N ASP A 145 -0.18 6.76 14.76
CA ASP A 145 -1.41 6.12 15.23
C ASP A 145 -2.43 7.15 15.75
N THR A 146 -1.96 8.26 16.34
CA THR A 146 -2.85 9.22 17.00
C THR A 146 -3.05 10.52 16.22
N VAL A 147 -2.16 10.85 15.30
CA VAL A 147 -2.20 12.12 14.55
C VAL A 147 -2.30 11.86 13.06
N HIS A 148 -1.22 11.39 12.44
CA HIS A 148 -1.08 11.38 10.99
C HIS A 148 -1.99 10.38 10.29
N GLY A 149 -2.14 9.18 10.84
CA GLY A 149 -3.03 8.16 10.29
C GLY A 149 -4.49 8.63 10.22
N PRO A 150 -5.05 9.13 11.34
CA PRO A 150 -6.36 9.77 11.34
C PRO A 150 -6.50 10.92 10.32
N GLU A 151 -5.51 11.78 10.21
CA GLU A 151 -5.52 12.86 9.22
C GLU A 151 -5.51 12.36 7.77
N VAL A 152 -4.69 11.36 7.47
CA VAL A 152 -4.58 10.79 6.13
C VAL A 152 -5.87 10.11 5.72
N THR A 153 -6.49 9.34 6.59
CA THR A 153 -7.73 8.63 6.27
C THR A 153 -8.96 9.53 6.18
N ARG A 154 -8.83 10.80 6.56
CA ARG A 154 -9.86 11.84 6.36
C ARG A 154 -9.70 12.61 5.05
N VAL A 155 -8.63 12.37 4.29
CA VAL A 155 -8.52 12.93 2.93
C VAL A 155 -9.59 12.28 2.05
N PRO A 156 -10.40 13.06 1.31
CA PRO A 156 -11.39 12.50 0.43
C PRO A 156 -10.81 11.44 -0.51
N GLY A 157 -11.47 10.29 -0.59
CA GLY A 157 -11.01 9.16 -1.36
C GLY A 157 -10.02 8.23 -0.66
N LYS A 158 -9.36 8.63 0.44
CA LYS A 158 -8.59 7.72 1.29
C LYS A 158 -9.50 7.14 2.37
N VAL A 159 -9.54 5.82 2.49
CA VAL A 159 -10.57 5.16 3.29
C VAL A 159 -10.03 4.20 4.34
N ALA A 160 -8.78 3.80 4.23
CA ALA A 160 -8.19 2.91 5.21
C ALA A 160 -6.66 2.99 5.16
N MET A 161 -6.02 2.60 6.26
CA MET A 161 -4.57 2.53 6.38
C MET A 161 -4.18 1.30 7.18
N LYS A 162 -3.04 0.71 6.83
CA LYS A 162 -2.33 -0.24 7.68
C LYS A 162 -0.84 0.03 7.62
N ARG A 163 -0.12 -0.45 8.63
CA ARG A 163 1.31 -0.24 8.74
C ARG A 163 2.01 -1.51 9.17
N GLY A 164 3.26 -1.65 8.77
CA GLY A 164 4.05 -2.81 9.12
C GLY A 164 5.55 -2.51 9.11
N ARG A 165 6.29 -3.31 9.84
CA ARG A 165 7.75 -3.28 9.89
C ARG A 165 8.33 -4.28 8.93
N LEU A 166 9.40 -3.89 8.23
CA LEU A 166 10.15 -4.81 7.38
C LEU A 166 10.58 -6.02 8.21
N SER A 167 10.13 -7.20 7.79
CA SER A 167 10.41 -8.44 8.49
C SER A 167 11.89 -8.81 8.33
N PRO A 168 12.53 -9.39 9.36
CA PRO A 168 13.81 -10.06 9.19
C PRO A 168 13.69 -11.31 8.29
N LEU A 169 12.49 -11.89 8.22
CA LEU A 169 12.15 -12.99 7.32
C LEU A 169 11.69 -12.41 5.99
N GLN A 170 12.32 -12.83 4.90
CA GLN A 170 11.99 -12.40 3.56
C GLN A 170 11.72 -13.61 2.66
N VAL A 171 10.88 -13.44 1.65
CA VAL A 171 10.58 -14.49 0.66
C VAL A 171 11.84 -14.89 -0.11
N GLU A 172 12.67 -13.91 -0.43
CA GLU A 172 13.94 -14.08 -1.15
C GLU A 172 15.08 -13.38 -0.40
N PRO A 173 16.35 -13.68 -0.72
CA PRO A 173 17.49 -12.96 -0.17
C PRO A 173 17.28 -11.45 -0.28
N ARG A 174 17.54 -10.76 0.82
CA ARG A 174 17.22 -9.34 0.96
C ARG A 174 17.98 -8.48 -0.05
N ARG A 175 17.28 -7.86 -0.96
CA ARG A 175 17.77 -6.71 -1.73
C ARG A 175 17.61 -5.44 -0.90
N TYR A 176 18.27 -4.37 -1.31
CA TYR A 176 18.13 -3.07 -0.64
C TYR A 176 16.65 -2.64 -0.58
N CYS A 177 16.18 -2.36 0.63
CA CYS A 177 14.87 -1.79 0.88
C CYS A 177 15.06 -0.38 1.47
N PRO A 178 14.53 0.67 0.85
CA PRO A 178 14.73 2.05 1.30
C PRO A 178 13.98 2.38 2.59
N GLY A 179 12.97 1.57 2.99
CA GLY A 179 12.14 1.83 4.15
C GLY A 179 11.97 0.60 5.04
N SER A 180 12.28 0.76 6.33
CA SER A 180 12.03 -0.25 7.35
C SER A 180 10.58 -0.30 7.83
N ASP A 181 9.79 0.70 7.47
CA ASP A 181 8.37 0.82 7.80
C ASP A 181 7.55 0.99 6.51
N LEU A 182 6.52 0.18 6.34
CA LEU A 182 5.55 0.28 5.26
C LEU A 182 4.30 0.96 5.78
N VAL A 183 3.88 2.02 5.09
CA VAL A 183 2.53 2.58 5.24
C VAL A 183 1.76 2.28 3.97
N PHE A 184 0.60 1.68 4.12
CA PHE A 184 -0.24 1.22 3.04
C PHE A 184 -1.61 1.87 3.19
N CYS A 185 -1.97 2.77 2.27
CA CYS A 185 -3.25 3.49 2.30
C CYS A 185 -4.15 3.03 1.16
N ALA A 186 -5.36 2.58 1.49
CA ALA A 186 -6.37 2.20 0.52
C ALA A 186 -7.22 3.39 0.10
N GLN A 187 -7.71 3.33 -1.13
CA GLN A 187 -8.51 4.36 -1.75
C GLN A 187 -9.83 3.79 -2.28
N GLN A 188 -10.90 4.58 -2.15
CA GLN A 188 -12.19 4.40 -2.81
C GLN A 188 -12.56 5.73 -3.44
N THR A 189 -12.14 5.95 -4.68
CA THR A 189 -12.37 7.19 -5.43
C THR A 189 -12.41 6.90 -6.92
N ASP A 190 -13.22 7.63 -7.63
CA ASP A 190 -13.24 7.72 -9.09
C ASP A 190 -12.45 8.96 -9.60
N ASP A 191 -11.97 9.78 -8.66
CA ASP A 191 -11.17 10.99 -8.92
C ASP A 191 -9.90 10.98 -8.06
N LEU A 192 -8.91 10.20 -8.51
CA LEU A 192 -7.62 10.13 -7.83
C LEU A 192 -6.87 11.46 -7.88
N LEU A 193 -7.04 12.22 -8.95
CA LEU A 193 -6.37 13.53 -9.08
C LEU A 193 -6.83 14.49 -7.98
N PHE A 194 -8.12 14.53 -7.67
CA PHE A 194 -8.64 15.31 -6.57
C PHE A 194 -8.06 14.84 -5.22
N THR A 195 -8.07 13.53 -4.96
CA THR A 195 -7.51 12.95 -3.73
C THR A 195 -6.04 13.33 -3.55
N VAL A 196 -5.23 13.23 -4.61
CA VAL A 196 -3.79 13.57 -4.56
C VAL A 196 -3.58 15.08 -4.35
N LYS A 197 -4.36 15.93 -5.04
CA LYS A 197 -4.29 17.39 -4.88
C LYS A 197 -4.68 17.84 -3.48
N ASP A 198 -5.78 17.31 -2.92
CA ASP A 198 -6.22 17.66 -1.57
C ASP A 198 -5.20 17.21 -0.51
N PHE A 199 -4.70 15.97 -0.60
CA PHE A 199 -3.63 15.50 0.26
C PHE A 199 -2.41 16.44 0.21
N SER A 200 -1.96 16.81 -0.99
CA SER A 200 -0.82 17.68 -1.18
C SER A 200 -1.06 19.09 -0.62
N ALA A 201 -2.28 19.61 -0.76
CA ALA A 201 -2.65 20.92 -0.23
C ALA A 201 -2.64 20.91 1.31
N ARG A 202 -3.19 19.87 1.94
CA ARG A 202 -3.16 19.70 3.40
C ARG A 202 -1.73 19.60 3.94
N ALA A 203 -0.88 18.84 3.24
CA ALA A 203 0.53 18.68 3.62
C ALA A 203 1.33 20.00 3.55
N ARG A 204 0.88 20.96 2.71
CA ARG A 204 1.47 22.29 2.60
C ARG A 204 0.78 23.36 3.43
N GLY A 205 -0.27 23.01 4.18
CA GLY A 205 -1.05 23.96 4.97
C GLY A 205 -1.92 24.91 4.15
N VAL A 206 -2.21 24.60 2.89
CA VAL A 206 -2.92 25.46 1.93
C VAL A 206 -4.18 24.82 1.35
N SER A 207 -4.80 23.89 2.07
CA SER A 207 -6.03 23.24 1.62
C SER A 207 -7.16 24.24 1.43
N PRO A 208 -7.93 24.14 0.34
CA PRO A 208 -9.12 24.97 0.11
C PRO A 208 -10.19 24.82 1.20
N SER A 209 -10.24 23.68 1.88
CA SER A 209 -11.14 23.45 3.02
C SER A 209 -10.70 24.13 4.32
N GLY A 210 -9.54 24.80 4.33
CA GLY A 210 -8.97 25.36 5.55
C GLY A 210 -8.35 24.32 6.50
N VAL A 211 -8.34 23.04 6.09
CA VAL A 211 -7.76 21.93 6.86
C VAL A 211 -6.31 21.73 6.43
N ALA A 212 -5.39 21.71 7.37
CA ALA A 212 -3.99 21.37 7.16
C ALA A 212 -3.62 20.17 8.03
N PHE A 213 -2.63 19.41 7.58
CA PHE A 213 -2.04 18.40 8.46
C PHE A 213 -1.24 19.09 9.57
N GLN A 214 -1.23 18.47 10.74
CA GLN A 214 -0.36 18.90 11.81
C GLN A 214 1.12 18.77 11.40
N PRO A 215 2.01 19.51 12.05
CA PRO A 215 3.43 19.41 11.80
C PRO A 215 3.90 17.96 11.88
N ARG A 216 4.71 17.57 10.92
CA ARG A 216 5.27 16.23 10.84
C ARG A 216 6.20 15.98 12.04
N SER A 217 6.10 14.78 12.63
CA SER A 217 7.05 14.35 13.64
C SER A 217 8.48 14.31 13.10
N SER A 218 9.41 14.89 13.83
CA SER A 218 10.84 14.79 13.53
C SER A 218 11.43 13.40 13.81
N ALA A 219 10.63 12.49 14.38
CA ALA A 219 11.02 11.09 14.58
C ALA A 219 10.92 10.26 13.27
N GLY A 220 10.23 10.76 12.25
CA GLY A 220 10.11 10.10 10.96
C GLY A 220 11.11 10.61 9.93
N SER A 221 11.78 9.70 9.24
CA SER A 221 12.57 9.95 8.06
C SER A 221 11.93 9.21 6.89
N PHE A 222 11.45 9.95 5.87
CA PHE A 222 10.84 9.32 4.72
C PHE A 222 11.89 9.17 3.62
N ALA A 223 12.17 7.93 3.24
CA ALA A 223 12.71 7.70 1.92
C ALA A 223 11.71 8.31 0.92
N ARG A 224 12.18 9.00 -0.11
CA ARG A 224 11.31 9.62 -1.14
C ARG A 224 10.62 8.56 -2.01
N THR A 225 9.83 7.68 -1.38
CA THR A 225 9.21 6.52 -1.99
C THR A 225 7.72 6.52 -1.64
N VAL A 226 7.01 7.45 -2.25
CA VAL A 226 5.55 7.48 -2.20
C VAL A 226 5.04 7.20 -3.58
N HIS A 227 4.33 6.07 -3.75
CA HIS A 227 3.83 5.64 -5.04
C HIS A 227 2.33 5.38 -4.96
N TYR A 228 1.60 5.88 -5.93
CA TYR A 228 0.16 5.66 -6.10
C TYR A 228 -0.10 4.67 -7.22
N PHE A 229 -0.95 3.69 -6.94
CA PHE A 229 -1.33 2.64 -7.87
C PHE A 229 -2.85 2.52 -7.96
N ALA A 230 -3.38 2.35 -9.15
CA ALA A 230 -4.76 1.99 -9.39
C ALA A 230 -4.93 0.47 -9.39
N ARG A 231 -6.08 -0.01 -8.95
CA ARG A 231 -6.40 -1.43 -8.97
C ARG A 231 -6.49 -1.93 -10.41
N ALA A 232 -5.78 -2.99 -10.71
CA ALA A 232 -5.73 -3.60 -12.03
C ALA A 232 -6.39 -4.99 -12.08
N SER A 233 -6.68 -5.60 -10.92
CA SER A 233 -7.31 -6.92 -10.86
C SER A 233 -8.22 -7.08 -9.66
N GLY A 234 -9.07 -8.10 -9.78
CA GLY A 234 -9.88 -8.63 -8.70
C GLY A 234 -11.10 -7.80 -8.35
N THR A 235 -12.01 -8.41 -7.63
CA THR A 235 -13.19 -7.81 -7.00
C THR A 235 -13.11 -8.01 -5.49
N ARG A 236 -11.94 -7.73 -4.93
CA ARG A 236 -11.78 -7.89 -3.50
C ARG A 236 -12.49 -6.75 -2.78
N PHE A 237 -13.30 -7.12 -1.82
CA PHE A 237 -13.89 -6.23 -0.86
C PHE A 237 -13.10 -6.30 0.44
N TRP A 238 -13.10 -5.23 1.18
CA TRP A 238 -12.55 -5.23 2.53
C TRP A 238 -13.26 -6.31 3.38
N PRO A 239 -12.52 -7.25 3.98
CA PRO A 239 -13.12 -8.34 4.74
C PRO A 239 -13.62 -7.93 6.15
N GLY A 240 -13.66 -6.65 6.45
CA GLY A 240 -13.85 -6.07 7.77
C GLY A 240 -12.52 -5.64 8.34
N GLY A 241 -12.48 -4.55 9.02
CA GLY A 241 -11.30 -3.99 9.68
C GLY A 241 -11.73 -3.30 10.96
N ILE A 242 -10.78 -2.78 11.70
CA ILE A 242 -11.07 -1.95 12.87
C ILE A 242 -11.58 -0.61 12.35
N ALA A 243 -12.84 -0.29 12.65
CA ALA A 243 -13.39 1.01 12.30
C ALA A 243 -12.64 2.12 13.06
N TYR A 244 -12.30 3.18 12.35
CA TYR A 244 -11.75 4.37 12.98
C TYR A 244 -12.90 5.18 13.62
N ASP A 245 -12.82 5.48 14.91
CA ASP A 245 -13.81 6.22 15.70
C ASP A 245 -13.43 7.67 15.98
N GLY A 246 -12.42 8.19 15.28
CA GLY A 246 -11.95 9.56 15.46
C GLY A 246 -12.97 10.63 15.04
N ASP A 247 -12.81 11.83 15.61
CA ASP A 247 -13.66 12.97 15.30
C ASP A 247 -13.46 13.45 13.83
N LEU A 248 -14.52 13.39 13.04
CA LEU A 248 -14.57 13.88 11.68
C LEU A 248 -15.15 15.29 11.55
N SER A 249 -15.53 15.95 12.65
CA SER A 249 -16.17 17.28 12.63
C SER A 249 -15.27 18.37 12.04
N VAL A 250 -13.96 18.13 11.98
CA VAL A 250 -12.99 19.05 11.38
C VAL A 250 -13.08 19.12 9.84
N TYR A 251 -13.84 18.20 9.22
CA TYR A 251 -14.06 18.19 7.78
C TYR A 251 -15.47 18.71 7.46
N PRO A 252 -15.59 19.75 6.60
CA PRO A 252 -16.90 20.17 6.13
C PRO A 252 -17.64 19.02 5.48
N ALA A 253 -18.93 18.85 5.81
CA ALA A 253 -19.79 17.81 5.23
C ALA A 253 -19.93 17.96 3.71
N ASP A 254 -19.71 19.17 3.20
CA ASP A 254 -19.86 19.59 1.81
C ASP A 254 -18.52 19.93 1.14
N PHE A 255 -17.43 19.22 1.50
CA PHE A 255 -16.16 19.36 0.80
C PHE A 255 -16.36 19.08 -0.71
N ALA A 256 -16.75 20.15 -1.42
CA ALA A 256 -17.07 20.05 -2.84
C ALA A 256 -15.79 19.81 -3.65
N ARG A 257 -15.88 18.90 -4.63
CA ARG A 257 -14.85 18.78 -5.66
C ARG A 257 -14.67 20.15 -6.33
N PRO A 258 -13.44 20.63 -6.53
CA PRO A 258 -13.26 21.78 -7.39
C PRO A 258 -13.88 21.47 -8.75
N ALA A 259 -14.68 22.40 -9.26
CA ALA A 259 -15.18 22.29 -10.63
C ALA A 259 -14.00 22.08 -11.56
N GLY A 260 -14.03 20.98 -12.34
CA GLY A 260 -12.97 20.53 -13.21
C GLY A 260 -12.59 21.52 -14.31
#